data_71c25d501ac0db930326342a45afa83d
#
_entry.id   71c25d501ac0db930326342a45afa83d
#
_cell.length_a   1.000
_cell.length_b   1.000
_cell.length_c   1.000
_cell.angle_alpha   90.00
_cell.angle_beta   90.00
_cell.angle_gamma   90.00
#
_symmetry.space_group_name_H-M   'P 1'
#
loop_
_entity.id
_entity.type
_entity.pdbx_description
1 polymer ?
#
loop_
_entity_poly.entity_id
_entity_poly.type
_entity_poly.pdbx_seq_one_letter_code
_entity_poly.pdbx_strand_id
1 'polypeptide(L)'
;NAPFILGTRAIALPLAAGNTVVFKGSELSPKCFWALGDIFRQAGLPAGCLNVIFHQPSDAPAVTTALIAHPAVRKINFTGSTVVGSIIASTAGKHIKPVLLELGGKASAIVLDDANLEKAAMNCAIGSFMH
;
A
#
# COMPACT_ATOMS: atom_id res chain seq x y z
N ASN A 1 4.99 -8.65 0.72
CA ASN A 1 4.86 -9.89 1.48
C ASN A 1 3.40 -10.22 1.86
N ALA A 2 2.55 -9.26 2.12
CA ALA A 2 1.15 -9.46 2.51
C ALA A 2 0.18 -8.74 1.53
N PRO A 3 0.12 -9.14 0.26
CA PRO A 3 -0.56 -8.36 -0.78
C PRO A 3 -2.04 -8.17 -0.51
N PHE A 4 -2.71 -9.17 0.06
CA PHE A 4 -4.14 -9.09 0.33
C PHE A 4 -4.46 -8.11 1.47
N ILE A 5 -3.76 -8.20 2.59
CA ILE A 5 -3.96 -7.31 3.75
C ILE A 5 -3.56 -5.87 3.41
N LEU A 6 -2.39 -5.69 2.80
CA LEU A 6 -1.90 -4.35 2.44
C LEU A 6 -2.76 -3.70 1.35
N GLY A 7 -3.21 -4.48 0.37
CA GLY A 7 -4.14 -4.02 -0.65
C GLY A 7 -5.48 -3.59 -0.07
N THR A 8 -6.07 -4.41 0.80
CA THR A 8 -7.34 -4.07 1.47
C THR A 8 -7.21 -2.79 2.29
N ARG A 9 -6.12 -2.65 3.07
CA ARG A 9 -5.85 -1.45 3.88
C ARG A 9 -5.73 -0.19 3.02
N ALA A 10 -5.05 -0.30 1.88
CA ALA A 10 -4.86 0.82 0.97
C ALA A 10 -6.16 1.29 0.31
N ILE A 11 -7.11 0.38 0.08
CA ILE A 11 -8.38 0.64 -0.62
C ILE A 11 -9.49 1.04 0.36
N ALA A 12 -9.66 0.31 1.46
CA ALA A 12 -10.84 0.41 2.31
C ALA A 12 -10.98 1.78 2.98
N LEU A 13 -9.89 2.32 3.53
CA LEU A 13 -9.94 3.60 4.24
C LEU A 13 -10.29 4.79 3.34
N PRO A 14 -9.67 4.97 2.15
CA PRO A 14 -10.08 6.02 1.23
C PRO A 14 -11.53 5.90 0.78
N LEU A 15 -11.99 4.69 0.45
CA LEU A 15 -13.38 4.46 0.04
C LEU A 15 -14.37 4.77 1.16
N ALA A 16 -14.09 4.34 2.40
CA ALA A 16 -14.91 4.64 3.56
C ALA A 16 -15.00 6.16 3.85
N ALA A 17 -13.95 6.89 3.48
CA ALA A 17 -13.93 8.36 3.58
C ALA A 17 -14.55 9.07 2.35
N GLY A 18 -15.26 8.35 1.47
CA GLY A 18 -15.96 8.92 0.31
C GLY A 18 -15.07 9.27 -0.88
N ASN A 19 -13.85 8.76 -0.94
CA ASN A 19 -12.97 8.98 -2.09
C ASN A 19 -13.14 7.88 -3.14
N THR A 20 -12.71 8.16 -4.36
CA THR A 20 -12.47 7.14 -5.38
C THR A 20 -11.01 6.71 -5.38
N VAL A 21 -10.74 5.48 -5.81
CA VAL A 21 -9.41 4.88 -5.77
C VAL A 21 -9.02 4.34 -7.15
N VAL A 22 -7.83 4.72 -7.61
CA VAL A 22 -7.11 3.99 -8.65
C VAL A 22 -6.07 3.14 -7.95
N PHE A 23 -6.26 1.84 -7.98
CA PHE A 23 -5.40 0.87 -7.32
C PHE A 23 -4.45 0.21 -8.32
N LYS A 24 -3.19 0.65 -8.32
CA LYS A 24 -2.14 0.03 -9.10
C LYS A 24 -1.65 -1.22 -8.36
N GLY A 25 -2.10 -2.39 -8.80
CA GLY A 25 -1.65 -3.65 -8.25
C GLY A 25 -0.16 -3.90 -8.51
N SER A 26 0.48 -4.68 -7.63
CA SER A 26 1.85 -5.13 -7.87
C SER A 26 1.86 -6.18 -8.99
N GLU A 27 2.82 -6.05 -9.87
CA GLU A 27 3.10 -6.98 -10.96
C GLU A 27 3.56 -8.37 -10.47
N LEU A 28 3.98 -8.47 -9.20
CA LEU A 28 4.43 -9.73 -8.59
C LEU A 28 3.28 -10.59 -8.06
N SER A 29 2.11 -10.01 -7.81
CA SER A 29 0.94 -10.73 -7.29
C SER A 29 -0.38 -10.24 -7.89
N PRO A 30 -0.49 -10.17 -9.22
CA PRO A 30 -1.61 -9.53 -9.90
C PRO A 30 -2.96 -10.19 -9.56
N LYS A 31 -2.98 -11.51 -9.40
CA LYS A 31 -4.20 -12.25 -9.09
C LYS A 31 -4.80 -11.88 -7.72
N CYS A 32 -3.95 -11.62 -6.71
CA CYS A 32 -4.42 -11.16 -5.40
C CYS A 32 -5.11 -9.79 -5.50
N PHE A 33 -4.51 -8.87 -6.25
CA PHE A 33 -5.06 -7.53 -6.41
C PHE A 33 -6.31 -7.50 -7.31
N TRP A 34 -6.33 -8.35 -8.34
CA TRP A 34 -7.54 -8.55 -9.14
C TRP A 34 -8.70 -9.07 -8.27
N ALA A 35 -8.43 -10.09 -7.43
CA ALA A 35 -9.43 -10.66 -6.56
C ALA A 35 -10.00 -9.64 -5.57
N LEU A 36 -9.17 -8.73 -5.04
CA LEU A 36 -9.64 -7.62 -4.21
C LEU A 36 -10.64 -6.75 -4.97
N GLY A 37 -10.31 -6.33 -6.19
CA GLY A 37 -11.22 -5.54 -7.02
C GLY A 37 -12.55 -6.26 -7.27
N ASP A 38 -12.49 -7.56 -7.55
CA ASP A 38 -13.68 -8.37 -7.80
C ASP A 38 -14.54 -8.55 -6.54
N ILE A 39 -13.95 -8.70 -5.36
CA ILE A 39 -14.67 -8.75 -4.08
C ILE A 39 -15.45 -7.44 -3.84
N PHE A 40 -14.84 -6.28 -4.05
CA PHE A 40 -15.53 -5.00 -3.90
C PHE A 40 -16.66 -4.85 -4.92
N ARG A 41 -16.45 -5.29 -6.16
CA ARG A 41 -17.48 -5.32 -7.20
C ARG A 41 -18.66 -6.22 -6.80
N GLN A 42 -18.40 -7.44 -6.32
CA GLN A 42 -19.42 -8.37 -5.87
C GLN A 42 -20.19 -7.86 -4.63
N ALA A 43 -19.51 -7.10 -3.77
CA ALA A 43 -20.13 -6.44 -2.62
C ALA A 43 -21.02 -5.24 -2.99
N GLY A 44 -21.14 -4.91 -4.28
CA GLY A 44 -22.01 -3.84 -4.75
C GLY A 44 -21.38 -2.44 -4.74
N LEU A 45 -20.05 -2.34 -4.66
CA LEU A 45 -19.40 -1.03 -4.79
C LEU A 45 -19.72 -0.43 -6.17
N PRO A 46 -20.22 0.83 -6.23
CA PRO A 46 -20.56 1.47 -7.50
C PRO A 46 -19.38 1.53 -8.47
N ALA A 47 -19.68 1.38 -9.77
CA ALA A 47 -18.68 1.46 -10.82
C ALA A 47 -17.93 2.80 -10.76
N GLY A 48 -16.60 2.76 -10.97
CA GLY A 48 -15.74 3.93 -10.93
C GLY A 48 -15.21 4.32 -9.54
N CYS A 49 -15.80 3.80 -8.45
CA CYS A 49 -15.27 4.06 -7.10
C CYS A 49 -13.92 3.39 -6.87
N LEU A 50 -13.73 2.17 -7.37
CA LEU A 50 -12.47 1.44 -7.35
C LEU A 50 -12.09 0.98 -8.76
N ASN A 51 -10.92 1.38 -9.23
CA ASN A 51 -10.38 1.02 -10.52
C ASN A 51 -9.02 0.32 -10.31
N VAL A 52 -8.97 -0.97 -10.61
CA VAL A 52 -7.74 -1.77 -10.46
C VAL A 52 -7.01 -1.82 -11.79
N ILE A 53 -5.75 -1.43 -11.79
CA ILE A 53 -4.90 -1.45 -12.98
C ILE A 53 -3.64 -2.27 -12.75
N PHE A 54 -3.14 -2.85 -13.84
CA PHE A 54 -1.90 -3.63 -13.87
C PHE A 54 -1.03 -3.16 -15.02
N HIS A 55 0.24 -3.49 -14.95
CA HIS A 55 1.24 -3.18 -15.98
C HIS A 55 2.34 -4.24 -15.96
N GLN A 56 3.18 -4.26 -16.99
CA GLN A 56 4.41 -5.03 -16.96
C GLN A 56 5.45 -4.36 -16.06
N PRO A 57 6.40 -5.12 -15.49
CA PRO A 57 7.46 -4.54 -14.64
C PRO A 57 8.23 -3.37 -15.27
N SER A 58 8.51 -3.47 -16.58
CA SER A 58 9.16 -2.41 -17.36
C SER A 58 8.41 -1.08 -17.37
N ASP A 59 7.09 -1.12 -17.25
CA ASP A 59 6.22 0.04 -17.41
C ASP A 59 5.95 0.75 -16.07
N ALA A 60 6.39 0.16 -14.96
CA ALA A 60 6.13 0.68 -13.61
C ALA A 60 6.49 2.18 -13.44
N PRO A 61 7.66 2.65 -13.90
CA PRO A 61 8.02 4.06 -13.78
C PRO A 61 7.08 4.98 -14.58
N ALA A 62 6.76 4.61 -15.82
CA ALA A 62 5.93 5.41 -16.70
C ALA A 62 4.48 5.49 -16.18
N VAL A 63 3.89 4.35 -15.82
CA VAL A 63 2.52 4.27 -15.29
C VAL A 63 2.41 5.05 -13.97
N THR A 64 3.36 4.87 -13.05
CA THR A 64 3.37 5.56 -11.76
C THR A 64 3.50 7.07 -11.95
N THR A 65 4.40 7.51 -12.83
CA THR A 65 4.57 8.95 -13.13
C THR A 65 3.30 9.55 -13.74
N ALA A 66 2.66 8.84 -14.69
CA ALA A 66 1.42 9.30 -15.31
C ALA A 66 0.29 9.44 -14.29
N LEU A 67 0.14 8.48 -13.37
CA LEU A 67 -0.85 8.57 -12.28
C LEU A 67 -0.55 9.77 -11.37
N ILE A 68 0.69 9.94 -10.95
CA ILE A 68 1.08 11.04 -10.06
C ILE A 68 0.85 12.40 -10.76
N ALA A 69 1.16 12.52 -12.04
CA ALA A 69 0.99 13.76 -12.79
C ALA A 69 -0.48 14.09 -13.07
N HIS A 70 -1.37 13.10 -13.12
CA HIS A 70 -2.75 13.30 -13.54
C HIS A 70 -3.52 14.23 -12.59
N PRO A 71 -4.21 15.28 -13.06
CA PRO A 71 -4.83 16.30 -12.20
C PRO A 71 -5.95 15.74 -11.30
N ALA A 72 -6.64 14.68 -11.71
CA ALA A 72 -7.67 14.03 -10.89
C ALA A 72 -7.11 13.22 -9.71
N VAL A 73 -5.84 12.81 -9.76
CA VAL A 73 -5.19 12.12 -8.65
C VAL A 73 -4.72 13.16 -7.63
N ARG A 74 -5.29 13.15 -6.44
CA ARG A 74 -5.07 14.17 -5.42
C ARG A 74 -4.11 13.77 -4.32
N LYS A 75 -3.98 12.48 -4.04
CA LYS A 75 -3.13 11.92 -2.99
C LYS A 75 -2.56 10.58 -3.43
N ILE A 76 -1.34 10.32 -3.03
CA ILE A 76 -0.65 9.05 -3.30
C ILE A 76 -0.52 8.28 -1.99
N ASN A 77 -0.88 7.00 -2.00
CA ASN A 77 -0.57 6.05 -0.94
C ASN A 77 0.32 4.96 -1.52
N PHE A 78 1.49 4.75 -0.94
CA PHE A 78 2.46 3.78 -1.42
C PHE A 78 3.00 2.93 -0.27
N THR A 79 2.98 1.62 -0.46
CA THR A 79 3.67 0.65 0.40
C THR A 79 4.72 -0.08 -0.41
N GLY A 80 5.97 -0.09 0.05
CA GLY A 80 7.07 -0.76 -0.63
C GLY A 80 8.45 -0.37 -0.12
N SER A 81 9.48 -0.52 -0.97
CA SER A 81 10.85 -0.21 -0.58
C SER A 81 11.08 1.30 -0.39
N THR A 82 12.02 1.64 0.48
CA THR A 82 12.43 3.03 0.72
C THR A 82 12.95 3.71 -0.54
N VAL A 83 13.68 2.96 -1.38
CA VAL A 83 14.19 3.48 -2.66
C VAL A 83 13.05 3.92 -3.57
N VAL A 84 12.07 3.06 -3.79
CA VAL A 84 10.91 3.39 -4.65
C VAL A 84 10.06 4.48 -4.01
N GLY A 85 9.87 4.45 -2.69
CA GLY A 85 9.14 5.49 -1.95
C GLY A 85 9.76 6.88 -2.12
N SER A 86 11.08 6.97 -2.10
CA SER A 86 11.82 8.22 -2.34
C SER A 86 11.58 8.77 -3.75
N ILE A 87 11.58 7.90 -4.76
CA ILE A 87 11.30 8.29 -6.16
C ILE A 87 9.86 8.81 -6.28
N ILE A 88 8.91 8.10 -5.69
CA ILE A 88 7.50 8.50 -5.68
C ILE A 88 7.30 9.84 -4.98
N ALA A 89 7.91 10.02 -3.80
CA ALA A 89 7.83 11.27 -3.06
C ALA A 89 8.41 12.45 -3.85
N SER A 90 9.56 12.26 -4.47
CA SER A 90 10.17 13.27 -5.34
C SER A 90 9.27 13.64 -6.51
N THR A 91 8.69 12.65 -7.17
CA THR A 91 7.77 12.87 -8.30
C THR A 91 6.48 13.57 -7.83
N ALA A 92 5.89 13.14 -6.72
CA ALA A 92 4.69 13.76 -6.16
C ALA A 92 4.94 15.21 -5.73
N GLY A 93 6.12 15.50 -5.17
CA GLY A 93 6.53 16.85 -4.79
C GLY A 93 6.57 17.82 -5.97
N LYS A 94 7.00 17.37 -7.15
CA LYS A 94 6.96 18.20 -8.40
C LYS A 94 5.53 18.61 -8.79
N HIS A 95 4.53 17.81 -8.39
CA HIS A 95 3.12 18.06 -8.65
C HIS A 95 2.36 18.58 -7.42
N ILE A 96 3.06 18.90 -6.33
CA ILE A 96 2.51 19.39 -5.05
C ILE A 96 1.42 18.46 -4.51
N LYS A 97 1.64 17.14 -4.59
CA LYS A 97 0.68 16.13 -4.12
C LYS A 97 1.16 15.48 -2.82
N PRO A 98 0.29 15.41 -1.80
CA PRO A 98 0.62 14.72 -0.56
C PRO A 98 0.81 13.22 -0.80
N VAL A 99 1.77 12.64 -0.08
CA VAL A 99 2.06 11.22 -0.10
C VAL A 99 1.91 10.62 1.29
N LEU A 100 1.41 9.38 1.36
CA LEU A 100 1.47 8.51 2.51
C LEU A 100 2.39 7.35 2.15
N LEU A 101 3.49 7.21 2.87
CA LEU A 101 4.52 6.22 2.58
C LEU A 101 4.63 5.22 3.73
N GLU A 102 4.39 3.95 3.43
CA GLU A 102 4.62 2.81 4.30
C GLU A 102 5.82 2.03 3.73
N LEU A 103 6.98 2.26 4.31
CA LEU A 103 8.26 1.80 3.76
C LEU A 103 8.91 0.74 4.67
N GLY A 104 10.10 0.30 4.29
CA GLY A 104 10.88 -0.61 5.09
C GLY A 104 11.46 0.06 6.34
N GLY A 105 11.81 -0.75 7.32
CA GLY A 105 12.43 -0.30 8.56
C GLY A 105 12.94 -1.47 9.39
N LYS A 106 13.46 -1.13 10.58
CA LYS A 106 13.85 -2.07 11.63
C LYS A 106 13.19 -1.61 12.93
N ALA A 107 11.91 -2.00 13.08
CA ALA A 107 11.13 -1.65 14.26
C ALA A 107 11.77 -2.27 15.51
N SER A 108 12.14 -1.43 16.48
CA SER A 108 12.74 -1.88 17.73
C SER A 108 11.67 -2.35 18.71
N ALA A 109 11.90 -3.48 19.36
CA ALA A 109 11.15 -3.91 20.53
C ALA A 109 11.89 -3.45 21.81
N ILE A 110 11.17 -2.80 22.72
CA ILE A 110 11.72 -2.36 24.01
C ILE A 110 11.08 -3.23 25.08
N VAL A 111 11.92 -3.98 25.78
CA VAL A 111 11.50 -4.83 26.91
C VAL A 111 11.99 -4.17 28.20
N LEU A 112 11.05 -3.76 29.05
CA LEU A 112 11.37 -3.13 30.35
C LEU A 112 11.73 -4.20 31.37
N ASP A 113 12.34 -3.79 32.46
CA ASP A 113 12.84 -4.67 33.54
C ASP A 113 11.71 -5.38 34.33
N ASP A 114 10.52 -4.81 34.34
CA ASP A 114 9.31 -5.36 34.96
C ASP A 114 8.47 -6.23 34.00
N ALA A 115 8.93 -6.43 32.74
CA ALA A 115 8.20 -7.19 31.76
C ALA A 115 8.14 -8.68 32.08
N ASN A 116 7.03 -9.34 31.66
CA ASN A 116 6.98 -10.80 31.63
C ASN A 116 7.86 -11.32 30.48
N LEU A 117 9.00 -11.92 30.81
CA LEU A 117 10.02 -12.32 29.83
C LEU A 117 9.55 -13.38 28.84
N GLU A 118 8.71 -14.34 29.27
CA GLU A 118 8.18 -15.36 28.36
C GLU A 118 7.27 -14.74 27.27
N LYS A 119 6.37 -13.85 27.70
CA LYS A 119 5.51 -13.13 26.76
C LYS A 119 6.31 -12.18 25.87
N ALA A 120 7.31 -11.51 26.41
CA ALA A 120 8.18 -10.63 25.65
C ALA A 120 8.94 -11.40 24.57
N ALA A 121 9.56 -12.54 24.94
CA ALA A 121 10.28 -13.40 24.00
C ALA A 121 9.37 -13.92 22.88
N MET A 122 8.17 -14.42 23.24
CA MET A 122 7.18 -14.88 22.29
C MET A 122 6.75 -13.78 21.32
N ASN A 123 6.41 -12.59 21.83
CA ASN A 123 5.98 -11.47 21.01
C ASN A 123 7.09 -10.95 20.09
N CYS A 124 8.32 -10.89 20.57
CA CYS A 124 9.49 -10.54 19.76
C CYS A 124 9.71 -11.55 18.62
N ALA A 125 9.62 -12.85 18.93
CA ALA A 125 9.75 -13.91 17.94
C ALA A 125 8.64 -13.81 16.86
N ILE A 126 7.37 -13.70 17.30
CA ILE A 126 6.23 -13.55 16.39
C ILE A 126 6.42 -12.30 15.52
N GLY A 127 6.72 -11.16 16.11
CA GLY A 127 6.90 -9.89 15.39
C GLY A 127 8.08 -9.90 14.41
N SER A 128 9.09 -10.74 14.65
CA SER A 128 10.28 -10.83 13.79
C SER A 128 10.14 -11.82 12.63
N PHE A 129 9.34 -12.87 12.80
CA PHE A 129 9.34 -14.02 11.88
C PHE A 129 7.98 -14.32 11.24
N MET A 130 6.91 -13.63 11.59
CA MET A 130 5.58 -13.91 11.05
C MET A 130 5.40 -13.42 9.59
N HIS A 131 6.24 -12.47 9.11
CA HIS A 131 6.15 -11.89 7.76
C HIS A 131 7.53 -11.67 7.14
#